data_4a06b5d9b731010ff526f90898df080a
#
_entry.id   4a06b5d9b731010ff526f90898df080a
#
_cell.length_a   1.000
_cell.length_b   1.000
_cell.length_c   1.000
_cell.angle_alpha   90.00
_cell.angle_beta   90.00
_cell.angle_gamma   90.00
#
_symmetry.space_group_name_H-M   'P 1'
#
loop_
_entity.id
_entity.type
_entity.pdbx_description
1 polymer ?
#
loop_
_entity_poly.entity_id
_entity_poly.type
_entity_poly.pdbx_seq_one_letter_code
_entity_poly.pdbx_strand_id
1 'polypeptide(L)'
;MTNEAVTLAPRPYVILAAVAFDETSHVALQEAVRCAELQQSADLHLVHVLANDVATVDGSLTMNAWLAEAPEELRRRVNMLRVGAPHKITAHLRMGSPVECIVQTAVDIDADLLVLGSAKRRGLDKLMFGSVASSVLQQARCPVLVAAPKDHLRSALNTNIEPVCTECERERSTSGGTRYWCERHSHARMLMHVYTPSEAHAAPLIR
;
A
#
# COMPACT_ATOMS: atom_id res chain seq x y z
N MET A 1 -43.82 -23.72 -11.86
CA MET A 1 -42.89 -23.31 -10.77
C MET A 1 -41.75 -22.57 -11.42
N THR A 2 -41.87 -21.26 -11.54
CA THR A 2 -40.83 -20.36 -12.13
C THR A 2 -39.71 -20.21 -11.14
N ASN A 3 -38.55 -20.72 -11.49
CA ASN A 3 -37.31 -20.54 -10.72
C ASN A 3 -36.83 -19.09 -10.91
N GLU A 4 -37.30 -18.18 -10.09
CA GLU A 4 -36.73 -16.82 -10.00
C GLU A 4 -35.31 -16.97 -9.44
N ALA A 5 -34.33 -16.84 -10.32
CA ALA A 5 -32.96 -16.68 -9.91
C ALA A 5 -32.85 -15.38 -9.08
N VAL A 6 -32.72 -15.54 -7.77
CA VAL A 6 -32.43 -14.41 -6.88
C VAL A 6 -31.04 -13.90 -7.28
N THR A 7 -31.02 -12.85 -8.08
CA THR A 7 -29.78 -12.12 -8.38
C THR A 7 -29.38 -11.37 -7.12
N LEU A 8 -28.55 -11.98 -6.28
CA LEU A 8 -27.94 -11.30 -5.16
C LEU A 8 -27.13 -10.13 -5.72
N ALA A 9 -27.36 -8.93 -5.19
CA ALA A 9 -26.51 -7.79 -5.51
C ALA A 9 -25.05 -8.19 -5.23
N PRO A 10 -24.10 -7.83 -6.13
CA PRO A 10 -22.69 -8.17 -5.90
C PRO A 10 -22.25 -7.54 -4.56
N ARG A 11 -21.57 -8.34 -3.72
CA ARG A 11 -21.02 -7.86 -2.46
C ARG A 11 -20.01 -6.74 -2.74
N PRO A 12 -19.86 -5.75 -1.85
CA PRO A 12 -18.83 -4.73 -1.99
C PRO A 12 -17.43 -5.36 -2.00
N TYR A 13 -16.49 -4.73 -2.69
CA TYR A 13 -15.08 -5.10 -2.64
C TYR A 13 -14.50 -4.65 -1.29
N VAL A 14 -14.00 -5.59 -0.50
CA VAL A 14 -13.58 -5.34 0.88
C VAL A 14 -12.08 -5.08 0.94
N ILE A 15 -11.70 -3.88 1.38
CA ILE A 15 -10.30 -3.45 1.50
C ILE A 15 -9.98 -3.28 2.99
N LEU A 16 -8.91 -3.94 3.44
CA LEU A 16 -8.35 -3.75 4.78
C LEU A 16 -7.05 -2.95 4.69
N ALA A 17 -6.99 -1.79 5.34
CA ALA A 17 -5.76 -1.01 5.48
C ALA A 17 -5.22 -1.13 6.91
N ALA A 18 -4.00 -1.64 7.07
CA ALA A 18 -3.30 -1.62 8.35
C ALA A 18 -2.62 -0.27 8.55
N VAL A 19 -2.97 0.41 9.64
CA VAL A 19 -2.51 1.76 9.94
C VAL A 19 -1.75 1.78 11.27
N ALA A 20 -0.49 2.22 11.22
CA ALA A 20 0.22 2.73 12.38
C ALA A 20 -0.02 4.26 12.45
N PHE A 21 0.23 4.91 13.59
CA PHE A 21 0.04 6.37 13.69
C PHE A 21 1.29 7.14 13.28
N ASP A 22 1.93 6.70 12.18
CA ASP A 22 3.14 7.28 11.61
C ASP A 22 2.94 7.80 10.18
N GLU A 23 3.96 8.42 9.62
CA GLU A 23 3.94 8.96 8.25
C GLU A 23 3.79 7.87 7.17
N THR A 24 4.26 6.66 7.44
CA THR A 24 4.21 5.57 6.43
C THR A 24 2.79 5.06 6.23
N SER A 25 1.99 5.13 7.27
CA SER A 25 0.58 4.76 7.23
C SER A 25 -0.28 5.71 6.42
N HIS A 26 0.15 6.97 6.27
CA HIS A 26 -0.57 7.94 5.45
C HIS A 26 -0.59 7.52 3.98
N VAL A 27 0.54 7.02 3.46
CA VAL A 27 0.65 6.54 2.07
C VAL A 27 -0.23 5.29 1.87
N ALA A 28 -0.19 4.34 2.81
CA ALA A 28 -1.04 3.16 2.75
C ALA A 28 -2.52 3.52 2.74
N LEU A 29 -2.90 4.47 3.57
CA LEU A 29 -4.28 4.92 3.65
C LEU A 29 -4.74 5.62 2.37
N GLN A 30 -3.91 6.47 1.78
CA GLN A 30 -4.19 7.11 0.49
C GLN A 30 -4.37 6.07 -0.63
N GLU A 31 -3.52 5.07 -0.69
CA GLU A 31 -3.64 4.02 -1.71
C GLU A 31 -4.86 3.11 -1.47
N ALA A 32 -5.22 2.82 -0.23
CA ALA A 32 -6.43 2.10 0.09
C ALA A 32 -7.70 2.85 -0.36
N VAL A 33 -7.74 4.17 -0.12
CA VAL A 33 -8.84 5.03 -0.62
C VAL A 33 -8.89 5.03 -2.14
N ARG A 34 -7.74 5.18 -2.83
CA ARG A 34 -7.71 5.11 -4.30
C ARG A 34 -8.20 3.77 -4.83
N CYS A 35 -7.80 2.67 -4.19
CA CYS A 35 -8.30 1.35 -4.58
C CYS A 35 -9.82 1.25 -4.40
N ALA A 36 -10.36 1.83 -3.33
CA ALA A 36 -11.80 1.86 -3.10
C ALA A 36 -12.54 2.70 -4.15
N GLU A 37 -12.01 3.86 -4.52
CA GLU A 37 -12.57 4.76 -5.54
C GLU A 37 -12.62 4.13 -6.95
N LEU A 38 -11.75 3.15 -7.24
CA LEU A 38 -11.75 2.42 -8.50
C LEU A 38 -12.83 1.34 -8.57
N GLN A 39 -13.48 1.02 -7.45
CA GLN A 39 -14.53 0.01 -7.39
C GLN A 39 -15.91 0.66 -7.50
N GLN A 40 -16.88 -0.05 -8.10
CA GLN A 40 -18.28 0.40 -8.14
C GLN A 40 -18.91 0.42 -6.74
N SER A 41 -18.50 -0.51 -5.88
CA SER A 41 -18.90 -0.59 -4.48
C SER A 41 -17.74 -1.16 -3.68
N ALA A 42 -17.34 -0.46 -2.61
CA ALA A 42 -16.29 -0.90 -1.73
C ALA A 42 -16.62 -0.62 -0.26
N ASP A 43 -16.16 -1.51 0.62
CA ASP A 43 -16.11 -1.30 2.06
C ASP A 43 -14.63 -1.16 2.47
N LEU A 44 -14.28 -0.02 3.06
CA LEU A 44 -12.94 0.25 3.54
C LEU A 44 -12.86 0.00 5.04
N HIS A 45 -12.01 -0.93 5.43
CA HIS A 45 -11.72 -1.25 6.81
C HIS A 45 -10.34 -0.77 7.19
N LEU A 46 -10.21 -0.14 8.35
CA LEU A 46 -8.94 0.28 8.93
C LEU A 46 -8.65 -0.59 10.14
N VAL A 47 -7.46 -1.16 10.26
CA VAL A 47 -7.04 -1.85 11.48
C VAL A 47 -5.82 -1.17 12.08
N HIS A 48 -5.92 -0.84 13.36
CA HIS A 48 -4.79 -0.46 14.20
C HIS A 48 -4.56 -1.52 15.25
N VAL A 49 -3.30 -1.88 15.48
CA VAL A 49 -2.91 -2.91 16.45
C VAL A 49 -2.02 -2.30 17.52
N LEU A 50 -2.47 -2.39 18.74
CA LEU A 50 -1.68 -2.10 19.93
C LEU A 50 -0.80 -3.32 20.22
N ALA A 51 0.50 -3.20 19.99
CA ALA A 51 1.43 -4.29 20.26
C ALA A 51 1.61 -4.49 21.78
N ASN A 52 1.69 -5.74 22.20
CA ASN A 52 1.88 -6.08 23.63
C ASN A 52 3.28 -5.73 24.16
N ASP A 53 4.23 -5.49 23.28
CA ASP A 53 5.62 -5.16 23.57
C ASP A 53 5.89 -3.66 23.74
N VAL A 54 4.86 -2.87 24.00
CA VAL A 54 5.03 -1.55 24.62
C VAL A 54 5.61 -1.80 26.01
N ALA A 55 6.88 -2.17 26.00
CA ALA A 55 7.68 -2.45 27.18
C ALA A 55 7.63 -1.21 28.06
N THR A 56 6.99 -1.38 29.14
CA THR A 56 6.82 -0.47 30.23
C THR A 56 8.16 -0.02 30.79
N VAL A 57 8.57 1.16 30.42
CA VAL A 57 9.44 1.94 31.30
C VAL A 57 8.49 2.57 32.32
N ASP A 58 8.10 1.81 33.34
CA ASP A 58 7.10 2.17 34.34
C ASP A 58 5.63 1.89 33.92
N GLY A 59 5.31 0.71 34.09
CA GLY A 59 4.20 -0.23 33.74
C GLY A 59 2.77 0.20 33.67
N SER A 60 2.30 1.34 34.13
CA SER A 60 0.84 1.56 34.25
C SER A 60 0.28 2.76 33.45
N LEU A 61 1.08 3.80 33.28
CA LEU A 61 0.57 5.05 32.69
C LEU A 61 0.56 5.03 31.15
N THR A 62 1.49 4.33 30.51
CA THR A 62 1.62 4.33 29.05
C THR A 62 0.54 3.50 28.36
N MET A 63 0.21 2.32 28.86
CA MET A 63 -0.84 1.47 28.26
C MET A 63 -2.23 2.12 28.38
N ASN A 64 -2.55 2.68 29.55
CA ASN A 64 -3.84 3.36 29.77
C ASN A 64 -3.97 4.62 28.92
N ALA A 65 -2.89 5.40 28.74
CA ALA A 65 -2.90 6.57 27.85
C ALA A 65 -3.12 6.15 26.40
N TRP A 66 -2.42 5.12 25.91
CA TRP A 66 -2.60 4.59 24.56
C TRP A 66 -3.99 4.00 24.34
N LEU A 67 -4.54 3.28 25.30
CA LEU A 67 -5.91 2.77 25.24
C LEU A 67 -6.95 3.90 25.20
N ALA A 68 -6.65 5.04 25.78
CA ALA A 68 -7.51 6.22 25.73
C ALA A 68 -7.38 6.99 24.41
N GLU A 69 -6.17 7.13 23.87
CA GLU A 69 -5.87 7.98 22.71
C GLU A 69 -6.05 7.27 21.35
N ALA A 70 -5.69 5.98 21.27
CA ALA A 70 -5.74 5.23 20.01
C ALA A 70 -7.14 5.15 19.37
N PRO A 71 -8.23 4.93 20.13
CA PRO A 71 -9.57 4.95 19.57
C PRO A 71 -9.94 6.31 18.99
N GLU A 72 -9.52 7.39 19.64
CA GLU A 72 -9.85 8.75 19.22
C GLU A 72 -9.06 9.15 17.97
N GLU A 73 -7.77 8.80 17.88
CA GLU A 73 -6.96 9.02 16.68
C GLU A 73 -7.47 8.20 15.49
N LEU A 74 -7.85 6.96 15.71
CA LEU A 74 -8.45 6.13 14.67
C LEU A 74 -9.79 6.72 14.19
N ARG A 75 -10.63 7.19 15.11
CA ARG A 75 -11.89 7.88 14.79
C ARG A 75 -11.66 9.16 14.01
N ARG A 76 -10.63 9.96 14.37
CA ARG A 76 -10.25 11.16 13.65
C ARG A 76 -9.86 10.84 12.21
N ARG A 77 -9.06 9.80 11.96
CA ARG A 77 -8.69 9.35 10.62
C ARG A 77 -9.89 8.89 9.80
N VAL A 78 -10.79 8.12 10.40
CA VAL A 78 -12.05 7.73 9.76
C VAL A 78 -12.87 8.96 9.37
N ASN A 79 -12.99 9.94 10.25
CA ASN A 79 -13.77 11.14 9.98
C ASN A 79 -13.16 11.99 8.86
N MET A 80 -11.84 12.11 8.79
CA MET A 80 -11.16 12.79 7.70
C MET A 80 -11.40 12.11 6.34
N LEU A 81 -11.43 10.77 6.32
CA LEU A 81 -11.69 10.02 5.10
C LEU A 81 -13.16 10.05 4.65
N ARG A 82 -14.09 10.18 5.59
CA ARG A 82 -15.52 10.25 5.28
C ARG A 82 -15.95 11.51 4.55
N VAL A 83 -15.14 12.56 4.59
CA VAL A 83 -15.43 13.80 3.88
C VAL A 83 -15.29 13.56 2.38
N GLY A 84 -16.42 13.36 1.71
CA GLY A 84 -16.49 13.12 0.26
C GLY A 84 -16.33 11.66 -0.19
N ALA A 85 -16.12 10.72 0.71
CA ALA A 85 -15.98 9.31 0.34
C ALA A 85 -17.36 8.64 0.17
N PRO A 86 -17.64 8.01 -0.98
CA PRO A 86 -18.89 7.28 -1.22
C PRO A 86 -18.91 5.90 -0.53
N HIS A 87 -17.84 5.53 0.18
CA HIS A 87 -17.61 4.21 0.73
C HIS A 87 -17.94 4.12 2.21
N LYS A 88 -18.41 2.94 2.65
CA LYS A 88 -18.52 2.65 4.07
C LYS A 88 -17.13 2.46 4.65
N ILE A 89 -16.84 3.16 5.77
CA ILE A 89 -15.57 3.07 6.47
C ILE A 89 -15.79 2.49 7.87
N THR A 90 -15.09 1.40 8.17
CA THR A 90 -15.13 0.73 9.48
C THR A 90 -13.73 0.71 10.09
N ALA A 91 -13.62 0.99 11.38
CA ALA A 91 -12.36 0.94 12.11
C ALA A 91 -12.31 -0.23 13.08
N HIS A 92 -11.17 -0.91 13.12
CA HIS A 92 -10.88 -2.00 14.04
C HIS A 92 -9.69 -1.62 14.91
N LEU A 93 -9.85 -1.73 16.21
CA LEU A 93 -8.76 -1.65 17.18
C LEU A 93 -8.50 -3.06 17.71
N ARG A 94 -7.27 -3.53 17.57
CA ARG A 94 -6.84 -4.86 18.05
C ARG A 94 -5.70 -4.71 19.03
N MET A 95 -5.50 -5.70 19.87
CA MET A 95 -4.38 -5.79 20.80
C MET A 95 -3.68 -7.13 20.61
N GLY A 96 -2.36 -7.12 20.51
CA GLY A 96 -1.57 -8.34 20.36
C GLY A 96 -0.43 -8.24 19.36
N SER A 97 -0.09 -9.37 18.75
CA SER A 97 0.88 -9.45 17.66
C SER A 97 0.34 -8.72 16.42
N PRO A 98 1.04 -7.71 15.90
CA PRO A 98 0.56 -6.96 14.73
C PRO A 98 0.27 -7.85 13.53
N VAL A 99 1.15 -8.83 13.24
CA VAL A 99 1.00 -9.74 12.10
C VAL A 99 -0.27 -10.58 12.23
N GLU A 100 -0.43 -11.24 13.39
CA GLU A 100 -1.57 -12.11 13.65
C GLU A 100 -2.89 -11.32 13.65
N CYS A 101 -2.92 -10.17 14.30
CA CYS A 101 -4.11 -9.32 14.35
C CYS A 101 -4.54 -8.81 12.97
N ILE A 102 -3.58 -8.41 12.12
CA ILE A 102 -3.86 -7.94 10.76
C ILE A 102 -4.39 -9.08 9.90
N VAL A 103 -3.70 -10.23 9.90
CA VAL A 103 -4.11 -11.41 9.11
C VAL A 103 -5.47 -11.92 9.59
N GLN A 104 -5.68 -12.02 10.90
CA GLN A 104 -6.97 -12.44 11.46
C GLN A 104 -8.09 -11.48 11.06
N THR A 105 -7.85 -10.17 11.15
CA THR A 105 -8.87 -9.18 10.74
C THR A 105 -9.20 -9.33 9.26
N ALA A 106 -8.21 -9.57 8.40
CA ALA A 106 -8.44 -9.81 6.97
C ALA A 106 -9.34 -11.03 6.73
N VAL A 107 -9.12 -12.11 7.50
CA VAL A 107 -9.97 -13.31 7.44
C VAL A 107 -11.37 -13.04 7.99
N ASP A 108 -11.47 -12.36 9.15
CA ASP A 108 -12.76 -12.08 9.80
C ASP A 108 -13.72 -11.28 8.90
N ILE A 109 -13.20 -10.40 8.06
CA ILE A 109 -14.01 -9.56 7.16
C ILE A 109 -14.05 -10.06 5.73
N ASP A 110 -13.44 -11.19 5.43
CA ASP A 110 -13.29 -11.72 4.05
C ASP A 110 -12.71 -10.66 3.10
N ALA A 111 -11.54 -10.11 3.46
CA ALA A 111 -10.90 -9.03 2.71
C ALA A 111 -10.44 -9.48 1.32
N ASP A 112 -10.79 -8.69 0.30
CA ASP A 112 -10.34 -8.88 -1.08
C ASP A 112 -8.95 -8.28 -1.32
N LEU A 113 -8.57 -7.27 -0.53
CA LEU A 113 -7.28 -6.59 -0.61
C LEU A 113 -6.81 -6.14 0.78
N LEU A 114 -5.57 -6.44 1.11
CA LEU A 114 -4.88 -5.91 2.28
C LEU A 114 -3.85 -4.86 1.86
N VAL A 115 -3.89 -3.68 2.46
CA VAL A 115 -2.98 -2.57 2.17
C VAL A 115 -2.12 -2.26 3.39
N LEU A 116 -0.80 -2.23 3.19
CA LEU A 116 0.21 -1.97 4.23
C LEU A 116 1.12 -0.81 3.80
N GLY A 117 1.64 -0.08 4.77
CA GLY A 117 2.72 0.88 4.52
C GLY A 117 4.09 0.21 4.48
N SER A 118 4.99 0.72 3.64
CA SER A 118 6.40 0.33 3.65
C SER A 118 7.11 1.05 4.80
N ALA A 119 7.80 0.30 5.68
CA ALA A 119 8.60 0.92 6.72
C ALA A 119 9.82 1.63 6.11
N LYS A 120 9.93 2.96 6.30
CA LYS A 120 11.17 3.70 6.03
C LYS A 120 12.07 3.59 7.27
N ARG A 121 13.17 2.83 7.17
CA ARG A 121 14.26 2.98 8.14
C ARG A 121 15.09 4.21 7.73
N ARG A 122 15.19 5.20 8.63
CA ARG A 122 16.08 6.37 8.44
C ARG A 122 17.50 5.87 8.16
N GLY A 123 18.11 6.36 7.08
CA GLY A 123 19.52 6.10 6.76
C GLY A 123 19.83 4.88 5.88
N LEU A 124 18.85 4.15 5.39
CA LEU A 124 19.07 3.08 4.42
C LEU A 124 18.44 3.46 3.08
N ASP A 125 19.24 3.47 2.03
CA ASP A 125 18.81 3.82 0.66
C ASP A 125 17.91 2.75 0.01
N LYS A 126 17.72 1.61 0.65
CA LYS A 126 16.83 0.54 0.17
C LYS A 126 15.47 0.62 0.84
N LEU A 127 14.42 0.59 0.03
CA LEU A 127 13.06 0.25 0.48
C LEU A 127 13.14 -1.15 1.11
N MET A 128 13.20 -1.22 2.43
CA MET A 128 13.11 -2.48 3.14
C MET A 128 11.68 -2.61 3.66
N PHE A 129 11.03 -3.70 3.32
CA PHE A 129 9.79 -4.05 3.97
C PHE A 129 10.06 -4.22 5.48
N GLY A 130 9.28 -3.55 6.32
CA GLY A 130 9.34 -3.78 7.77
C GLY A 130 9.02 -5.24 8.09
N SER A 131 9.44 -5.70 9.27
CA SER A 131 9.19 -7.07 9.72
C SER A 131 7.71 -7.46 9.64
N VAL A 132 6.82 -6.53 10.02
CA VAL A 132 5.35 -6.74 9.94
C VAL A 132 4.91 -6.95 8.49
N ALA A 133 5.29 -6.06 7.56
CA ALA A 133 4.90 -6.18 6.17
C ALA A 133 5.42 -7.47 5.52
N SER A 134 6.69 -7.84 5.80
CA SER A 134 7.29 -9.08 5.29
C SER A 134 6.56 -10.33 5.82
N SER A 135 6.22 -10.34 7.11
CA SER A 135 5.52 -11.48 7.71
C SER A 135 4.06 -11.57 7.27
N VAL A 136 3.38 -10.43 7.10
CA VAL A 136 2.00 -10.40 6.56
C VAL A 136 1.97 -10.89 5.12
N LEU A 137 2.93 -10.49 4.26
CA LEU A 137 3.05 -10.99 2.88
C LEU A 137 3.17 -12.52 2.80
N GLN A 138 3.80 -13.16 3.79
CA GLN A 138 3.95 -14.62 3.85
C GLN A 138 2.68 -15.32 4.36
N GLN A 139 1.90 -14.67 5.21
CA GLN A 139 0.78 -15.29 5.93
C GLN A 139 -0.60 -14.92 5.37
N ALA A 140 -0.74 -13.79 4.70
CA ALA A 140 -2.00 -13.37 4.13
C ALA A 140 -2.53 -14.34 3.07
N ARG A 141 -3.86 -14.48 2.99
CA ARG A 141 -4.56 -15.36 2.03
C ARG A 141 -5.36 -14.56 1.00
N CYS A 142 -5.19 -13.25 0.97
CA CYS A 142 -5.70 -12.34 -0.04
C CYS A 142 -4.55 -11.55 -0.66
N PRO A 143 -4.75 -10.86 -1.79
CA PRO A 143 -3.79 -9.92 -2.36
C PRO A 143 -3.31 -8.89 -1.35
N VAL A 144 -2.01 -8.57 -1.38
CA VAL A 144 -1.39 -7.59 -0.48
C VAL A 144 -0.71 -6.50 -1.30
N LEU A 145 -1.11 -5.25 -1.05
CA LEU A 145 -0.46 -4.06 -1.59
C LEU A 145 0.43 -3.43 -0.52
N VAL A 146 1.72 -3.33 -0.78
CA VAL A 146 2.64 -2.57 0.09
C VAL A 146 2.87 -1.21 -0.53
N ALA A 147 2.27 -0.20 0.06
CA ALA A 147 2.33 1.18 -0.41
C ALA A 147 3.64 1.86 0.02
N ALA A 148 4.29 2.50 -0.94
CA ALA A 148 5.48 3.31 -0.72
C ALA A 148 5.30 4.68 -1.38
N PRO A 149 5.92 5.76 -0.86
CA PRO A 149 5.91 7.04 -1.53
C PRO A 149 6.52 6.93 -2.93
N LYS A 150 5.88 7.55 -3.92
CA LYS A 150 6.41 7.64 -5.27
C LYS A 150 7.67 8.53 -5.27
N ASP A 151 8.80 7.93 -5.59
CA ASP A 151 10.10 8.62 -5.67
C ASP A 151 10.94 8.06 -6.82
N HIS A 152 10.61 8.47 -8.05
CA HIS A 152 11.36 8.04 -9.23
C HIS A 152 12.73 8.73 -9.37
N LEU A 153 12.95 9.86 -8.69
CA LEU A 153 14.25 10.53 -8.71
C LEU A 153 15.32 9.67 -8.04
N ARG A 154 14.96 8.91 -7.00
CA ARG A 154 15.86 7.94 -6.38
C ARG A 154 16.23 6.77 -7.28
N SER A 155 15.39 6.43 -8.23
CA SER A 155 15.71 5.38 -9.20
C SER A 155 16.92 5.76 -10.07
N ALA A 156 17.17 7.06 -10.28
CA ALA A 156 18.34 7.55 -11.00
C ALA A 156 19.67 7.29 -10.26
N LEU A 157 19.62 7.00 -8.95
CA LEU A 157 20.80 6.62 -8.16
C LEU A 157 21.16 5.14 -8.32
N ASN A 158 20.31 4.34 -8.94
CA ASN A 158 20.56 2.94 -9.21
C ASN A 158 21.19 2.79 -10.59
N THR A 159 22.47 2.43 -10.64
CA THR A 159 23.23 2.26 -11.89
C THR A 159 22.68 1.18 -12.82
N ASN A 160 21.79 0.32 -12.34
CA ASN A 160 21.11 -0.72 -13.13
C ASN A 160 19.79 -0.25 -13.76
N ILE A 161 19.37 0.99 -13.49
CA ILE A 161 18.14 1.56 -14.06
C ILE A 161 18.55 2.68 -15.02
N GLU A 162 18.11 2.58 -16.27
CA GLU A 162 18.35 3.63 -17.23
C GLU A 162 17.64 4.92 -16.81
N PRO A 163 18.31 6.08 -16.94
CA PRO A 163 17.69 7.36 -16.66
C PRO A 163 16.52 7.61 -17.61
N VAL A 164 15.51 8.28 -17.12
CA VAL A 164 14.34 8.65 -17.93
C VAL A 164 14.79 9.55 -19.09
N CYS A 165 14.31 9.27 -20.30
CA CYS A 165 14.54 10.13 -21.45
C CYS A 165 13.95 11.52 -21.17
N THR A 166 14.78 12.56 -21.24
CA THR A 166 14.39 13.95 -20.95
C THR A 166 13.27 14.48 -21.85
N GLU A 167 13.22 14.01 -23.11
CA GLU A 167 12.14 14.36 -24.04
C GLU A 167 10.83 13.67 -23.68
N CYS A 168 10.87 12.40 -23.24
CA CYS A 168 9.67 11.73 -22.72
C CYS A 168 9.15 12.39 -21.45
N GLU A 169 10.05 12.85 -20.59
CA GLU A 169 9.68 13.59 -19.37
C GLU A 169 9.02 14.92 -19.72
N ARG A 170 9.55 15.66 -20.69
CA ARG A 170 8.97 16.90 -21.21
C ARG A 170 7.59 16.63 -21.81
N GLU A 171 7.42 15.59 -22.65
CA GLU A 171 6.12 15.23 -23.24
C GLU A 171 5.07 14.93 -22.16
N ARG A 172 5.44 14.18 -21.11
CA ARG A 172 4.52 13.91 -19.98
C ARG A 172 4.12 15.19 -19.27
N SER A 173 5.09 16.07 -19.00
CA SER A 173 4.83 17.31 -18.28
C SER A 173 3.96 18.28 -19.09
N THR A 174 4.24 18.44 -20.39
CA THR A 174 3.51 19.38 -21.27
C THR A 174 2.12 18.87 -21.62
N SER A 175 1.91 17.56 -21.69
CA SER A 175 0.62 16.95 -22.01
C SER A 175 -0.28 16.70 -20.80
N GLY A 176 0.14 17.09 -19.60
CA GLY A 176 -0.59 16.76 -18.38
C GLY A 176 -0.73 15.24 -18.14
N GLY A 177 0.24 14.45 -18.62
CA GLY A 177 0.25 13.00 -18.45
C GLY A 177 -0.58 12.21 -19.48
N THR A 178 -1.09 12.85 -20.53
CA THR A 178 -1.84 12.17 -21.60
C THR A 178 -0.94 11.53 -22.65
N ARG A 179 0.28 12.02 -22.81
CA ARG A 179 1.33 11.44 -23.65
C ARG A 179 2.53 11.03 -22.79
N TYR A 180 3.01 9.81 -22.97
CA TYR A 180 4.09 9.23 -22.15
C TYR A 180 5.43 9.23 -22.85
N TRP A 181 5.45 9.30 -24.19
CA TRP A 181 6.61 9.06 -25.02
C TRP A 181 6.87 10.21 -25.99
N CYS A 182 8.14 10.56 -26.20
CA CYS A 182 8.55 11.47 -27.26
C CYS A 182 8.43 10.79 -28.64
N GLU A 183 8.56 11.54 -29.72
CA GLU A 183 8.44 11.05 -31.07
C GLU A 183 9.32 9.81 -31.34
N ARG A 184 10.59 9.85 -30.93
CA ARG A 184 11.53 8.74 -31.09
C ARG A 184 11.06 7.45 -30.39
N HIS A 185 10.46 7.55 -29.21
CA HIS A 185 10.00 6.40 -28.42
C HIS A 185 8.55 6.02 -28.73
N SER A 186 7.77 6.86 -29.40
CA SER A 186 6.38 6.58 -29.78
C SER A 186 6.25 5.72 -31.04
N HIS A 187 7.28 5.69 -31.90
CA HIS A 187 7.23 4.93 -33.15
C HIS A 187 7.33 3.41 -32.98
N ALA A 188 7.79 2.93 -31.84
CA ALA A 188 7.79 1.51 -31.51
C ALA A 188 6.39 1.09 -31.05
N ARG A 189 5.59 0.49 -31.93
CA ARG A 189 4.28 -0.10 -31.58
C ARG A 189 4.38 -1.21 -30.54
N MET A 190 5.56 -1.76 -30.33
CA MET A 190 5.91 -2.65 -29.26
C MET A 190 7.20 -2.12 -28.64
N LEU A 191 7.11 -1.51 -27.47
CA LEU A 191 8.26 -1.09 -26.69
C LEU A 191 8.95 -2.35 -26.17
N MET A 192 9.83 -2.94 -26.96
CA MET A 192 10.81 -3.88 -26.43
C MET A 192 11.87 -3.06 -25.71
N HIS A 193 11.73 -2.92 -24.40
CA HIS A 193 12.86 -2.54 -23.58
C HIS A 193 13.80 -3.74 -23.53
N VAL A 194 14.74 -3.79 -24.48
CA VAL A 194 15.86 -4.71 -24.36
C VAL A 194 16.78 -4.10 -23.29
N TYR A 195 16.76 -4.66 -22.11
CA TYR A 195 17.75 -4.36 -21.09
C TYR A 195 19.09 -4.91 -21.60
N THR A 196 19.94 -4.05 -22.11
CA THR A 196 21.35 -4.37 -22.33
C THR A 196 22.07 -4.01 -21.03
N PRO A 197 22.54 -4.99 -20.24
CA PRO A 197 23.44 -4.71 -19.11
C PRO A 197 24.61 -3.89 -19.67
N SER A 198 24.95 -2.78 -19.01
CA SER A 198 26.16 -2.04 -19.40
C SER A 198 27.34 -3.01 -19.41
N GLU A 199 28.22 -2.92 -20.40
CA GLU A 199 29.34 -3.86 -20.64
C GLU A 199 30.26 -4.09 -19.41
N ALA A 200 30.13 -3.25 -18.38
CA ALA A 200 30.88 -3.38 -17.12
C ALA A 200 30.50 -4.61 -16.27
N HIS A 201 29.42 -5.34 -16.57
CA HIS A 201 28.95 -6.49 -15.77
C HIS A 201 28.75 -7.77 -16.59
N ALA A 202 29.30 -7.87 -17.79
CA ALA A 202 29.34 -9.12 -18.52
C ALA A 202 30.31 -10.09 -17.80
N ALA A 203 29.78 -10.85 -16.84
CA ALA A 203 30.48 -12.03 -16.35
C ALA A 203 30.67 -13.01 -17.52
N PRO A 204 31.86 -13.59 -17.71
CA PRO A 204 32.07 -14.53 -18.80
C PRO A 204 31.17 -15.74 -18.61
N LEU A 205 30.35 -16.05 -19.63
CA LEU A 205 29.63 -17.31 -19.70
C LEU A 205 30.63 -18.45 -19.64
N ILE A 206 30.65 -19.17 -18.53
CA ILE A 206 31.39 -20.41 -18.39
C ILE A 206 30.75 -21.42 -19.35
N ARG A 207 31.56 -21.92 -20.28
CA ARG A 207 31.22 -22.98 -21.22
C ARG A 207 31.03 -24.32 -20.49
#